data_6d264c5aff57d4e70afd17331fc81e2b
#
_entry.id   6d264c5aff57d4e70afd17331fc81e2b
#
_cell.length_a   1.000
_cell.length_b   1.000
_cell.length_c   1.000
_cell.angle_alpha   90.00
_cell.angle_beta   90.00
_cell.angle_gamma   90.00
#
_symmetry.space_group_name_H-M   'P 1'
#
loop_
_entity.id
_entity.type
_entity.pdbx_description
1 polymer ?
#
loop_
_entity_poly.entity_id
_entity_poly.type
_entity_poly.pdbx_seq_one_letter_code
_entity_poly.pdbx_strand_id
1 'polypeptide(L)'
;MQTVVITILKDSIATSMETLLWKYGSAIEGAENFRLVYNTKSSKATNAVDARVIDDAWEMRTQEAIDFLRDFSPSVTETAGSKVVTLSMSSRWGGGGTKLKAAIEKYILDAMMHDWLTATAPNEATLYGNRLADDEKKIKAEAYSLNKPAIA
;
A
#
# COMPACT_ATOMS: atom_id res chain seq x y z
N MET A 1 -24.66 -11.91 3.39
CA MET A 1 -23.39 -11.24 3.06
C MET A 1 -22.96 -10.31 4.17
N GLN A 2 -21.69 -10.28 4.45
CA GLN A 2 -21.12 -9.35 5.42
C GLN A 2 -20.63 -8.10 4.69
N THR A 3 -20.88 -6.95 5.29
CA THR A 3 -20.29 -5.70 4.81
C THR A 3 -19.06 -5.37 5.66
N VAL A 4 -17.95 -5.12 4.99
CA VAL A 4 -16.69 -4.79 5.65
C VAL A 4 -16.21 -3.44 5.15
N VAL A 5 -15.84 -2.57 6.07
CA VAL A 5 -15.34 -1.23 5.78
C VAL A 5 -13.88 -1.14 6.16
N ILE A 6 -13.04 -0.77 5.21
CA ILE A 6 -11.61 -0.61 5.40
C ILE A 6 -11.22 0.81 5.07
N THR A 7 -10.55 1.48 6.00
CA THR A 7 -10.05 2.84 5.79
C THR A 7 -8.54 2.80 5.57
N ILE A 8 -8.11 3.29 4.43
CA ILE A 8 -6.69 3.36 4.05
C ILE A 8 -6.25 4.82 4.17
N LEU A 9 -5.28 5.06 5.05
CA LEU A 9 -4.77 6.40 5.34
C LEU A 9 -3.45 6.64 4.62
N LYS A 10 -3.42 7.66 3.77
CA LYS A 10 -2.21 8.05 3.03
C LYS A 10 -1.06 8.41 3.98
N ASP A 11 -1.36 9.17 5.04
CA ASP A 11 -0.34 9.61 5.99
C ASP A 11 0.32 8.45 6.73
N SER A 12 -0.42 7.41 7.07
CA SER A 12 0.15 6.22 7.72
C SER A 12 1.13 5.50 6.83
N ILE A 13 0.80 5.34 5.55
CA ILE A 13 1.66 4.72 4.57
C ILE A 13 2.87 5.60 4.28
N ALA A 14 2.67 6.90 4.12
CA ALA A 14 3.74 7.86 3.90
C ALA A 14 4.74 7.89 5.07
N THR A 15 4.26 7.81 6.31
CA THR A 15 5.12 7.75 7.49
C THR A 15 5.95 6.47 7.52
N SER A 16 5.34 5.33 7.22
CA SER A 16 6.06 4.05 7.12
C SER A 16 7.11 4.08 6.01
N MET A 17 6.75 4.65 4.87
CA MET A 17 7.66 4.83 3.75
C MET A 17 8.86 5.70 4.12
N GLU A 18 8.61 6.81 4.79
CA GLU A 18 9.66 7.72 5.26
C GLU A 18 10.64 7.02 6.21
N THR A 19 10.13 6.20 7.13
CA THR A 19 10.96 5.42 8.05
C THR A 19 11.85 4.43 7.32
N LEU A 20 11.31 3.72 6.34
CA LEU A 20 12.08 2.78 5.51
C LEU A 20 13.13 3.49 4.68
N LEU A 21 12.77 4.60 4.07
CA LEU A 21 13.70 5.38 3.24
C LEU A 21 14.84 5.98 4.06
N TRP A 22 14.58 6.35 5.32
CA TRP A 22 15.64 6.76 6.23
C TRP A 22 16.67 5.65 6.41
N LYS A 23 16.22 4.41 6.65
CA LYS A 23 17.12 3.26 6.79
C LYS A 23 17.93 3.01 5.53
N TYR A 24 17.29 3.06 4.38
CA TYR A 24 17.97 2.87 3.09
C TYR A 24 18.94 4.00 2.80
N GLY A 25 18.52 5.23 2.98
CA GLY A 25 19.35 6.39 2.73
C GLY A 25 20.61 6.41 3.58
N SER A 26 20.49 6.00 4.86
CA SER A 26 21.65 5.93 5.76
C SER A 26 22.61 4.79 5.40
N ALA A 27 22.16 3.78 4.65
CA ALA A 27 22.99 2.65 4.21
C ALA A 27 23.65 2.91 2.84
N ILE A 28 23.18 3.90 2.09
CA ILE A 28 23.73 4.25 0.77
C ILE A 28 24.88 5.24 0.95
N GLU A 29 26.02 4.93 0.34
CA GLU A 29 27.17 5.84 0.36
C GLU A 29 26.89 7.09 -0.47
N GLY A 30 27.08 8.26 0.13
CA GLY A 30 26.97 9.54 -0.53
C GLY A 30 25.76 10.36 -0.08
N ALA A 31 26.01 11.62 0.33
CA ALA A 31 24.98 12.51 0.87
C ALA A 31 23.89 12.87 -0.15
N GLU A 32 24.21 12.89 -1.44
CA GLU A 32 23.23 13.18 -2.48
C GLU A 32 22.21 12.07 -2.63
N ASN A 33 22.65 10.80 -2.64
CA ASN A 33 21.76 9.66 -2.72
C ASN A 33 20.88 9.56 -1.49
N PHE A 34 21.41 9.88 -0.31
CA PHE A 34 20.62 9.93 0.91
C PHE A 34 19.44 10.89 0.79
N ARG A 35 19.68 12.09 0.29
CA ARG A 35 18.62 13.10 0.11
C ARG A 35 17.57 12.65 -0.90
N LEU A 36 17.99 12.06 -2.00
CA LEU A 36 17.09 11.57 -3.04
C LEU A 36 16.19 10.45 -2.51
N VAL A 37 16.76 9.54 -1.74
CA VAL A 37 16.01 8.40 -1.19
C VAL A 37 15.09 8.82 -0.05
N TYR A 38 15.54 9.71 0.82
CA TYR A 38 14.81 10.07 2.04
C TYR A 38 13.72 11.12 1.84
N ASN A 39 13.90 12.02 0.90
CA ASN A 39 13.07 13.23 0.77
C ASN A 39 11.69 12.98 0.16
N THR A 40 10.89 12.12 0.77
CA THR A 40 9.55 11.78 0.30
C THR A 40 8.48 12.77 0.73
N LYS A 41 8.67 13.35 1.90
CA LYS A 41 7.81 14.40 2.42
C LYS A 41 8.49 15.73 2.27
N SER A 42 8.71 16.12 1.11
CA SER A 42 9.07 17.48 1.00
C SER A 42 7.79 18.33 1.13
N SER A 43 7.25 18.43 2.33
CA SER A 43 6.30 19.47 2.69
C SER A 43 6.89 20.85 2.47
N LYS A 44 8.17 20.89 2.31
CA LYS A 44 8.96 21.94 1.78
C LYS A 44 9.59 21.49 0.48
N ALA A 45 8.91 20.59 -0.23
CA ALA A 45 9.39 20.19 -1.50
C ALA A 45 9.41 21.42 -2.36
N THR A 46 10.50 21.99 -2.22
CA THR A 46 11.03 22.80 -3.27
C THR A 46 10.98 22.05 -4.59
N ASN A 47 10.48 20.83 -4.55
CA ASN A 47 10.38 19.94 -5.68
C ASN A 47 8.95 19.39 -5.80
N ALA A 48 8.11 20.15 -6.50
CA ALA A 48 6.75 19.72 -6.82
C ALA A 48 6.72 18.38 -7.57
N VAL A 49 7.82 17.98 -8.20
CA VAL A 49 7.94 16.70 -8.90
C VAL A 49 7.94 15.54 -7.92
N ASP A 50 8.66 15.65 -6.81
CA ASP A 50 8.74 14.58 -5.81
C ASP A 50 7.40 14.34 -5.13
N ALA A 51 6.71 15.40 -4.75
CA ALA A 51 5.36 15.29 -4.18
C ALA A 51 4.39 14.67 -5.18
N ARG A 52 4.51 15.03 -6.45
CA ARG A 52 3.67 14.52 -7.54
C ARG A 52 3.89 13.02 -7.76
N VAL A 53 5.14 12.56 -7.71
CA VAL A 53 5.46 11.13 -7.84
C VAL A 53 4.80 10.33 -6.71
N ILE A 54 4.85 10.84 -5.49
CA ILE A 54 4.20 10.18 -4.34
C ILE A 54 2.69 10.18 -4.50
N ASP A 55 2.09 11.30 -4.91
CA ASP A 55 0.65 11.40 -5.09
C ASP A 55 0.16 10.49 -6.21
N ASP A 56 0.86 10.47 -7.34
CA ASP A 56 0.52 9.60 -8.46
C ASP A 56 0.66 8.12 -8.09
N ALA A 57 1.71 7.76 -7.36
CA ALA A 57 1.92 6.40 -6.88
C ALA A 57 0.81 5.99 -5.90
N TRP A 58 0.43 6.87 -4.98
CA TRP A 58 -0.68 6.62 -4.07
C TRP A 58 -1.97 6.32 -4.82
N GLU A 59 -2.35 7.15 -5.77
CA GLU A 59 -3.57 6.96 -6.55
C GLU A 59 -3.55 5.65 -7.35
N MET A 60 -2.47 5.40 -8.06
CA MET A 60 -2.34 4.22 -8.91
C MET A 60 -2.29 2.93 -8.09
N ARG A 61 -1.46 2.89 -7.06
CA ARG A 61 -1.24 1.66 -6.29
C ARG A 61 -2.41 1.32 -5.37
N THR A 62 -3.08 2.34 -4.85
CA THR A 62 -4.31 2.13 -4.08
C THR A 62 -5.40 1.56 -4.97
N GLN A 63 -5.54 2.09 -6.19
CA GLN A 63 -6.52 1.58 -7.15
C GLN A 63 -6.23 0.13 -7.54
N GLU A 64 -4.97 -0.22 -7.77
CA GLU A 64 -4.58 -1.60 -8.05
C GLU A 64 -4.96 -2.56 -6.90
N ALA A 65 -4.70 -2.16 -5.67
CA ALA A 65 -5.06 -2.96 -4.50
C ALA A 65 -6.57 -3.17 -4.39
N ILE A 66 -7.36 -2.14 -4.68
CA ILE A 66 -8.81 -2.22 -4.70
C ILE A 66 -9.28 -3.14 -5.85
N ASP A 67 -8.63 -3.07 -6.99
CA ASP A 67 -8.96 -3.90 -8.15
C ASP A 67 -8.74 -5.39 -7.89
N PHE A 68 -7.81 -5.76 -7.02
CA PHE A 68 -7.65 -7.15 -6.59
C PHE A 68 -8.89 -7.68 -5.87
N LEU A 69 -9.71 -6.79 -5.34
CA LEU A 69 -10.91 -7.10 -4.57
C LEU A 69 -12.20 -6.89 -5.36
N ARG A 70 -12.11 -6.76 -6.67
CA ARG A 70 -13.27 -6.46 -7.52
C ARG A 70 -14.42 -7.46 -7.40
N ASP A 71 -14.13 -8.72 -7.06
CA ASP A 71 -15.15 -9.74 -6.88
C ASP A 71 -16.03 -9.51 -5.64
N PHE A 72 -15.59 -8.61 -4.75
CA PHE A 72 -16.30 -8.25 -3.52
C PHE A 72 -17.03 -6.92 -3.65
N SER A 73 -17.26 -6.45 -4.87
CA SER A 73 -18.02 -5.23 -5.19
C SER A 73 -17.56 -4.01 -4.39
N PRO A 74 -16.29 -3.61 -4.50
CA PRO A 74 -15.77 -2.50 -3.70
C PRO A 74 -16.47 -1.19 -4.05
N SER A 75 -16.85 -0.45 -3.03
CA SER A 75 -17.34 0.92 -3.13
C SER A 75 -16.36 1.83 -2.39
N VAL A 76 -15.86 2.84 -3.06
CA VAL A 76 -14.81 3.72 -2.53
C VAL A 76 -15.37 5.10 -2.30
N THR A 77 -15.21 5.61 -1.08
CA THR A 77 -15.44 7.01 -0.75
C THR A 77 -14.09 7.66 -0.48
N GLU A 78 -13.81 8.71 -1.20
CA GLU A 78 -12.55 9.42 -1.11
C GLU A 78 -12.73 10.70 -0.31
N THR A 79 -11.91 10.86 0.73
CA THR A 79 -11.76 12.10 1.46
C THR A 79 -10.28 12.51 1.42
N ALA A 80 -9.98 13.77 1.73
CA ALA A 80 -8.59 14.24 1.69
C ALA A 80 -7.68 13.33 2.52
N GLY A 81 -6.73 12.65 1.86
CA GLY A 81 -5.75 11.81 2.52
C GLY A 81 -6.23 10.42 2.96
N SER A 82 -7.45 10.02 2.60
CA SER A 82 -7.92 8.67 2.92
C SER A 82 -8.86 8.11 1.86
N LYS A 83 -8.91 6.78 1.78
CA LYS A 83 -9.89 6.06 0.97
C LYS A 83 -10.62 5.07 1.87
N VAL A 84 -11.93 5.18 1.90
CA VAL A 84 -12.81 4.26 2.64
C VAL A 84 -13.40 3.27 1.64
N VAL A 85 -13.03 2.01 1.79
CA VAL A 85 -13.44 0.94 0.90
C VAL A 85 -14.47 0.07 1.60
N THR A 86 -15.64 -0.06 1.03
CA THR A 86 -16.71 -0.94 1.51
C THR A 86 -16.79 -2.16 0.63
N LEU A 87 -16.69 -3.34 1.23
CA LEU A 87 -16.68 -4.63 0.54
C LEU A 87 -17.86 -5.49 0.98
N SER A 88 -18.38 -6.26 0.04
CA SER A 88 -19.41 -7.27 0.31
C SER A 88 -18.75 -8.65 0.37
N MET A 89 -18.61 -9.19 1.57
CA MET A 89 -17.94 -10.45 1.82
C MET A 89 -18.93 -11.58 1.98
N SER A 90 -18.49 -12.82 1.76
CA SER A 90 -19.29 -14.00 2.03
C SER A 90 -19.73 -14.01 3.50
N SER A 91 -20.92 -14.53 3.79
CA SER A 91 -21.39 -14.74 5.17
C SER A 91 -20.46 -15.68 5.96
N ARG A 92 -19.69 -16.51 5.27
CA ARG A 92 -18.71 -17.44 5.87
C ARG A 92 -17.31 -16.88 5.91
N TRP A 93 -17.12 -15.62 5.53
CA TRP A 93 -15.79 -15.02 5.54
C TRP A 93 -15.20 -15.07 6.95
N GLY A 94 -14.05 -15.75 7.06
CA GLY A 94 -13.34 -15.93 8.31
C GLY A 94 -12.15 -15.03 8.50
N GLY A 95 -11.83 -14.22 7.50
CA GLY A 95 -10.78 -13.21 7.60
C GLY A 95 -11.20 -12.07 8.52
N GLY A 96 -10.23 -11.38 9.08
CA GLY A 96 -10.48 -10.18 9.87
C GLY A 96 -10.30 -8.92 9.00
N GLY A 97 -11.13 -7.91 9.23
CA GLY A 97 -10.96 -6.61 8.58
C GLY A 97 -9.58 -6.03 8.84
N THR A 98 -9.04 -6.22 10.04
CA THR A 98 -7.70 -5.79 10.41
C THR A 98 -6.61 -6.49 9.59
N LYS A 99 -6.73 -7.80 9.39
CA LYS A 99 -5.76 -8.57 8.59
C LYS A 99 -5.81 -8.19 7.12
N LEU A 100 -7.01 -8.03 6.58
CA LEU A 100 -7.19 -7.61 5.19
C LEU A 100 -6.64 -6.20 4.97
N LYS A 101 -6.93 -5.28 5.89
CA LYS A 101 -6.40 -3.93 5.86
C LYS A 101 -4.86 -3.93 5.89
N ALA A 102 -4.26 -4.71 6.78
CA ALA A 102 -2.80 -4.82 6.88
C ALA A 102 -2.18 -5.36 5.58
N ALA A 103 -2.80 -6.34 4.95
CA ALA A 103 -2.33 -6.89 3.69
C ALA A 103 -2.41 -5.86 2.55
N ILE A 104 -3.49 -5.10 2.49
CA ILE A 104 -3.67 -4.03 1.51
C ILE A 104 -2.64 -2.93 1.72
N GLU A 105 -2.46 -2.47 2.94
CA GLU A 105 -1.49 -1.42 3.27
C GLU A 105 -0.07 -1.85 2.95
N LYS A 106 0.26 -3.10 3.20
CA LYS A 106 1.59 -3.64 2.87
C LYS A 106 1.84 -3.64 1.37
N TYR A 107 0.86 -4.03 0.57
CA TYR A 107 0.97 -3.96 -0.88
C TYR A 107 1.22 -2.52 -1.35
N ILE A 108 0.42 -1.59 -0.86
CA ILE A 108 0.54 -0.18 -1.25
C ILE A 108 1.90 0.37 -0.85
N LEU A 109 2.36 0.08 0.36
CA LEU A 109 3.67 0.52 0.84
C LEU A 109 4.80 -0.03 -0.03
N ASP A 110 4.83 -1.35 -0.27
CA ASP A 110 5.87 -1.98 -1.08
C ASP A 110 5.85 -1.44 -2.53
N ALA A 111 4.66 -1.22 -3.08
CA ALA A 111 4.51 -0.70 -4.44
C ALA A 111 4.95 0.75 -4.54
N MET A 112 4.61 1.60 -3.57
CA MET A 112 5.06 2.98 -3.54
C MET A 112 6.56 3.08 -3.31
N MET A 113 7.13 2.23 -2.46
CA MET A 113 8.58 2.13 -2.29
C MET A 113 9.26 1.74 -3.59
N HIS A 114 8.71 0.77 -4.30
CA HIS A 114 9.23 0.38 -5.61
C HIS A 114 9.20 1.57 -6.58
N ASP A 115 8.09 2.29 -6.65
CA ASP A 115 7.96 3.42 -7.57
C ASP A 115 8.95 4.55 -7.23
N TRP A 116 9.09 4.86 -5.95
CA TRP A 116 10.03 5.89 -5.51
C TRP A 116 11.48 5.50 -5.76
N LEU A 117 11.86 4.27 -5.40
CA LEU A 117 13.22 3.78 -5.53
C LEU A 117 13.61 3.53 -7.00
N THR A 118 12.66 3.26 -7.87
CA THR A 118 12.93 3.16 -9.30
C THR A 118 13.53 4.46 -9.84
N ALA A 119 13.07 5.60 -9.32
CA ALA A 119 13.56 6.92 -9.72
C ALA A 119 14.84 7.34 -8.97
N THR A 120 15.05 6.85 -7.74
CA THR A 120 16.13 7.34 -6.86
C THR A 120 17.24 6.33 -6.60
N ALA A 121 16.91 5.05 -6.48
CA ALA A 121 17.85 3.97 -6.20
C ALA A 121 17.40 2.67 -6.86
N PRO A 122 17.57 2.52 -8.19
CA PRO A 122 16.99 1.41 -8.96
C PRO A 122 17.37 0.01 -8.47
N ASN A 123 18.55 -0.16 -7.90
CA ASN A 123 19.00 -1.47 -7.40
C ASN A 123 18.18 -1.93 -6.20
N GLU A 124 17.81 -1.00 -5.33
CA GLU A 124 16.96 -1.26 -4.16
C GLU A 124 15.49 -1.45 -4.55
N ALA A 125 15.06 -0.82 -5.64
CA ALA A 125 13.69 -0.95 -6.13
C ALA A 125 13.32 -2.40 -6.44
N THR A 126 14.24 -3.20 -6.94
CA THR A 126 14.02 -4.60 -7.30
C THR A 126 13.53 -5.43 -6.11
N LEU A 127 14.04 -5.18 -4.92
CA LEU A 127 13.62 -5.88 -3.71
C LEU A 127 12.12 -5.70 -3.45
N TYR A 128 11.64 -4.47 -3.59
CA TYR A 128 10.22 -4.17 -3.38
C TYR A 128 9.35 -4.68 -4.51
N GLY A 129 9.82 -4.56 -5.75
CA GLY A 129 9.12 -5.11 -6.91
C GLY A 129 8.89 -6.61 -6.79
N ASN A 130 9.87 -7.35 -6.27
CA ASN A 130 9.77 -8.80 -6.09
C ASN A 130 8.76 -9.21 -5.02
N ARG A 131 8.40 -8.31 -4.11
CA ARG A 131 7.40 -8.58 -3.06
C ARG A 131 5.97 -8.46 -3.54
N LEU A 132 5.73 -7.74 -4.62
CA LEU A 132 4.37 -7.35 -5.01
C LEU A 132 3.48 -8.56 -5.34
N ALA A 133 4.02 -9.58 -5.99
CA ALA A 133 3.25 -10.79 -6.30
C ALA A 133 2.82 -11.54 -5.03
N ASP A 134 3.68 -11.62 -4.03
CA ASP A 134 3.36 -12.25 -2.75
C ASP A 134 2.37 -11.42 -1.95
N ASP A 135 2.50 -10.09 -2.00
CA ASP A 135 1.56 -9.18 -1.33
C ASP A 135 0.16 -9.30 -1.93
N GLU A 136 0.06 -9.38 -3.26
CA GLU A 136 -1.22 -9.63 -3.95
C GLU A 136 -1.84 -10.96 -3.50
N LYS A 137 -1.04 -12.03 -3.43
CA LYS A 137 -1.51 -13.34 -2.96
C LYS A 137 -2.04 -13.27 -1.53
N LYS A 138 -1.40 -12.50 -0.65
CA LYS A 138 -1.85 -12.32 0.72
C LYS A 138 -3.18 -11.59 0.80
N ILE A 139 -3.36 -10.54 0.00
CA ILE A 139 -4.64 -9.82 -0.08
C ILE A 139 -5.75 -10.80 -0.47
N LYS A 140 -5.53 -11.56 -1.53
CA LYS A 140 -6.52 -12.51 -2.02
C LYS A 140 -6.77 -13.64 -1.02
N ALA A 141 -5.74 -14.15 -0.37
CA ALA A 141 -5.88 -15.19 0.65
C ALA A 141 -6.74 -14.72 1.83
N GLU A 142 -6.54 -13.48 2.30
CA GLU A 142 -7.36 -12.93 3.39
C GLU A 142 -8.80 -12.67 2.93
N ALA A 143 -8.99 -12.17 1.71
CA ALA A 143 -10.30 -11.86 1.19
C ALA A 143 -11.14 -13.12 0.92
N TYR A 144 -10.52 -14.20 0.45
CA TYR A 144 -11.20 -15.46 0.15
C TYR A 144 -11.20 -16.46 1.32
N SER A 145 -10.69 -16.08 2.48
CA SER A 145 -10.66 -16.94 3.67
C SER A 145 -12.08 -17.22 4.17
N LEU A 146 -12.46 -18.49 4.20
CA LEU A 146 -13.79 -18.90 4.65
C LEU A 146 -13.68 -19.73 5.92
N ASN A 147 -14.62 -19.52 6.85
CA ASN A 147 -14.81 -20.41 7.98
C ASN A 147 -15.34 -21.75 7.50
N LYS A 148 -14.96 -22.84 8.19
CA LYS A 148 -15.55 -24.13 7.92
C LYS A 148 -17.06 -24.09 8.15
N PRO A 149 -17.85 -24.80 7.32
CA PRO A 149 -19.28 -24.90 7.59
C PRO A 149 -19.50 -25.50 8.97
N ALA A 150 -20.52 -25.00 9.67
CA ALA A 150 -20.94 -25.63 10.91
C ALA A 150 -21.37 -27.06 10.60
N ILE A 151 -20.78 -28.02 11.28
CA ILE A 151 -21.22 -29.44 11.19
C ILE A 151 -22.43 -29.56 12.08
N ALA A 152 -23.57 -29.80 11.48
CA ALA A 152 -24.80 -30.07 12.24
C ALA A 152 -24.73 -31.46 12.85
#